data_639bfd4d221a42d4b010d8251c2c949d
#
_entry.id   639bfd4d221a42d4b010d8251c2c949d
#
_cell.length_a   1.000
_cell.length_b   1.000
_cell.length_c   1.000
_cell.angle_alpha   90.00
_cell.angle_beta   90.00
_cell.angle_gamma   90.00
#
_symmetry.space_group_name_H-M   'P 1'
#
loop_
_entity.id
_entity.type
_entity.pdbx_description
1 polymer ?
#
loop_
_entity_poly.entity_id
_entity_poly.type
_entity_poly.pdbx_seq_one_letter_code
_entity_poly.pdbx_strand_id
1 'polypeptide(L)'
;MKKTIYIIIGVFALTSLAGCGLYKKYERPEINVDGLVRDTARTDVVLPASADTTNFGDVAWQEVFTDPQLQELIRLSLEKNFDLLKAAENVKMAEAQLKSARLAFLPSFSFRPTGSLSKILSGPNRDEDMSRSYDLPLMATWNVDLFGNLLSQNRSSKAALIASKDYQQAVRSRVICGVANTYYTLLLLDRQLEILSDMEQITKENWDMMKLQKELRGARETAVVSAQAAHLNVKSQKIDMLRQIRETENTLSLLLGQPAHSMARGRLDDQQLPTTFATGVNIKLFSNRPDVHAAGMNLAQCFYNIQTARSKFYPALSIGSGQATGLFTFTQTATGNEVNPAYWLFNAVATLTQPIFQNGKLVAGLKVAKSKYQQAYYDWEYSILSAGSEISNALTLYNSSNQKGIVDRERVEVLTKNVDYTRDLYKMGSSTYLEVITAQQNLLNAEINQAADDFNKMQAVINLYSALGGGRE
;
A
#
# COMPACT_ATOMS: atom_id res chain seq x y z
N MET A 1 61.44 -2.82 -15.75
CA MET A 1 60.26 -3.69 -15.89
C MET A 1 59.96 -4.53 -14.65
N LYS A 2 60.86 -5.34 -14.07
CA LYS A 2 60.58 -6.16 -12.87
C LYS A 2 60.14 -5.32 -11.63
N LYS A 3 60.82 -4.19 -11.32
CA LYS A 3 60.48 -3.34 -10.16
C LYS A 3 59.08 -2.68 -10.30
N THR A 4 58.68 -2.28 -11.51
CA THR A 4 57.36 -1.70 -11.80
C THR A 4 56.21 -2.74 -11.60
N ILE A 5 56.49 -3.99 -11.94
CA ILE A 5 55.54 -5.09 -11.73
C ILE A 5 55.33 -5.35 -10.23
N TYR A 6 56.37 -5.35 -9.42
CA TYR A 6 56.27 -5.52 -7.95
C TYR A 6 55.54 -4.36 -7.26
N ILE A 7 55.70 -3.11 -7.76
CA ILE A 7 54.95 -1.96 -7.25
C ILE A 7 53.45 -2.10 -7.60
N ILE A 8 53.10 -2.53 -8.81
CA ILE A 8 51.73 -2.76 -9.23
C ILE A 8 51.11 -3.90 -8.43
N ILE A 9 51.83 -4.99 -8.19
CA ILE A 9 51.34 -6.13 -7.36
C ILE A 9 51.19 -5.68 -5.89
N GLY A 10 52.10 -4.87 -5.37
CA GLY A 10 52.03 -4.34 -4.01
C GLY A 10 50.85 -3.40 -3.79
N VAL A 11 50.57 -2.51 -4.75
CA VAL A 11 49.40 -1.63 -4.72
C VAL A 11 48.10 -2.46 -4.85
N PHE A 12 48.09 -3.50 -5.68
CA PHE A 12 46.92 -4.40 -5.83
C PHE A 12 46.69 -5.22 -4.56
N ALA A 13 47.72 -5.69 -3.86
CA ALA A 13 47.61 -6.40 -2.58
C ALA A 13 47.10 -5.49 -1.45
N LEU A 14 47.52 -4.22 -1.42
CA LEU A 14 47.06 -3.22 -0.44
C LEU A 14 45.59 -2.83 -0.67
N THR A 15 45.12 -2.75 -1.91
CA THR A 15 43.70 -2.46 -2.23
C THR A 15 42.76 -3.64 -1.96
N SER A 16 43.26 -4.90 -2.06
CA SER A 16 42.45 -6.08 -1.74
C SER A 16 42.18 -6.25 -0.23
N LEU A 17 43.06 -5.75 0.66
CA LEU A 17 42.85 -5.74 2.11
C LEU A 17 41.82 -4.72 2.57
N ALA A 18 41.56 -3.65 1.81
CA ALA A 18 40.55 -2.65 2.11
C ALA A 18 39.10 -3.10 1.67
N GLY A 19 39.01 -4.21 0.95
CA GLY A 19 37.73 -4.68 0.34
C GLY A 19 36.74 -5.34 1.30
N CYS A 20 37.10 -5.67 2.54
CA CYS A 20 36.21 -6.39 3.48
C CYS A 20 34.89 -5.67 3.79
N GLY A 21 34.85 -4.33 3.69
CA GLY A 21 33.63 -3.56 3.93
C GLY A 21 32.62 -3.53 2.77
N LEU A 22 33.05 -3.90 1.53
CA LEU A 22 32.22 -3.83 0.32
C LEU A 22 31.31 -5.07 0.16
N TYR A 23 31.65 -6.18 0.82
CA TYR A 23 30.90 -7.44 0.75
C TYR A 23 29.98 -7.64 1.95
N LYS A 24 29.84 -6.64 2.83
CA LYS A 24 29.03 -6.72 4.05
C LYS A 24 27.57 -7.08 3.70
N LYS A 25 27.01 -8.05 4.41
CA LYS A 25 25.59 -8.36 4.34
C LYS A 25 24.80 -7.35 5.15
N TYR A 26 23.56 -7.11 4.73
CA TYR A 26 22.63 -6.32 5.51
C TYR A 26 22.25 -7.07 6.79
N GLU A 27 22.32 -6.38 7.90
CA GLU A 27 21.81 -6.78 9.19
C GLU A 27 20.74 -5.79 9.59
N ARG A 28 19.56 -6.29 9.97
CA ARG A 28 18.43 -5.45 10.35
C ARG A 28 18.77 -4.72 11.66
N PRO A 29 18.62 -3.39 11.74
CA PRO A 29 18.80 -2.66 12.99
C PRO A 29 17.82 -3.13 14.08
N GLU A 30 18.25 -3.11 15.32
CA GLU A 30 17.38 -3.35 16.46
C GLU A 30 16.62 -2.06 16.80
N ILE A 31 15.32 -2.18 17.06
CA ILE A 31 14.48 -1.09 17.56
C ILE A 31 13.89 -1.51 18.90
N ASN A 32 13.88 -0.60 19.85
CA ASN A 32 13.13 -0.79 21.07
C ASN A 32 11.62 -0.71 20.78
N VAL A 33 10.91 -1.79 21.04
CA VAL A 33 9.46 -1.93 20.82
C VAL A 33 8.66 -1.94 22.13
N ASP A 34 9.33 -1.69 23.26
CA ASP A 34 8.67 -1.63 24.57
C ASP A 34 7.67 -0.47 24.62
N GLY A 35 6.44 -0.75 25.02
CA GLY A 35 5.38 0.25 25.15
C GLY A 35 4.76 0.73 23.82
N LEU A 36 5.00 0.06 22.70
CA LEU A 36 4.40 0.42 21.39
C LEU A 36 2.87 0.34 21.38
N VAL A 37 2.29 -0.60 22.13
CA VAL A 37 0.84 -0.73 22.27
C VAL A 37 0.44 -0.28 23.65
N ARG A 38 -0.41 0.74 23.71
CA ARG A 38 -0.92 1.31 24.95
C ARG A 38 -2.06 0.45 25.50
N ASP A 39 -2.16 0.35 26.83
CA ASP A 39 -3.30 -0.24 27.56
C ASP A 39 -3.54 -1.76 27.34
N THR A 40 -2.53 -2.51 26.93
CA THR A 40 -2.63 -3.99 26.89
C THR A 40 -2.98 -4.65 28.23
N ALA A 41 -2.74 -3.96 29.34
CA ALA A 41 -3.04 -4.42 30.70
C ALA A 41 -4.43 -4.00 31.20
N ARG A 42 -5.16 -3.12 30.50
CA ARG A 42 -6.45 -2.54 30.92
C ARG A 42 -7.65 -3.06 30.17
N THR A 43 -7.47 -3.99 29.22
CA THR A 43 -8.61 -4.62 28.56
C THR A 43 -9.27 -5.57 29.54
N ASP A 44 -10.48 -5.25 30.00
CA ASP A 44 -11.42 -6.19 30.67
C ASP A 44 -11.86 -7.32 29.73
N VAL A 45 -11.33 -7.35 28.50
CA VAL A 45 -11.33 -8.52 27.63
C VAL A 45 -10.33 -9.49 28.26
N VAL A 46 -10.81 -10.30 29.20
CA VAL A 46 -10.10 -11.46 29.74
C VAL A 46 -9.72 -12.32 28.55
N LEU A 47 -8.48 -12.14 28.09
CA LEU A 47 -7.85 -13.12 27.22
C LEU A 47 -7.75 -14.40 28.04
N PRO A 48 -8.40 -15.50 27.66
CA PRO A 48 -8.11 -16.75 28.33
C PRO A 48 -6.60 -16.99 28.17
N ALA A 49 -5.91 -17.17 29.27
CA ALA A 49 -4.48 -17.51 29.31
C ALA A 49 -4.20 -18.91 28.74
N SER A 50 -5.08 -19.44 27.92
CA SER A 50 -4.94 -20.70 27.21
C SER A 50 -4.15 -20.44 25.92
N ALA A 51 -2.94 -20.73 25.97
CA ALA A 51 -1.92 -21.30 25.11
C ALA A 51 -2.14 -21.40 23.58
N ASP A 52 -3.15 -20.82 22.98
CA ASP A 52 -3.28 -20.76 21.53
C ASP A 52 -2.69 -19.44 21.04
N THR A 53 -1.42 -19.52 20.60
CA THR A 53 -0.63 -18.40 20.09
C THR A 53 -1.04 -18.00 18.67
N THR A 54 -2.21 -18.39 18.20
CA THR A 54 -2.73 -17.97 16.91
C THR A 54 -3.10 -16.49 16.98
N ASN A 55 -2.32 -15.69 16.27
CA ASN A 55 -2.60 -14.27 16.11
C ASN A 55 -3.91 -14.10 15.32
N PHE A 56 -4.81 -13.21 15.77
CA PHE A 56 -6.05 -12.92 15.04
C PHE A 56 -5.80 -12.49 13.58
N GLY A 57 -4.67 -11.89 13.26
CA GLY A 57 -4.23 -11.62 11.89
C GLY A 57 -3.86 -12.85 11.05
N ASP A 58 -3.70 -14.03 11.66
CA ASP A 58 -3.41 -15.28 10.94
C ASP A 58 -4.69 -16.07 10.61
N VAL A 59 -5.85 -15.62 11.13
CA VAL A 59 -7.16 -16.20 10.81
C VAL A 59 -7.53 -15.88 9.37
N ALA A 60 -8.04 -16.86 8.64
CA ALA A 60 -8.50 -16.65 7.27
C ALA A 60 -9.66 -15.63 7.23
N TRP A 61 -9.67 -14.73 6.26
CA TRP A 61 -10.69 -13.68 6.18
C TRP A 61 -12.11 -14.25 6.05
N GLN A 62 -12.26 -15.44 5.50
CA GLN A 62 -13.55 -16.14 5.38
C GLN A 62 -14.13 -16.55 6.75
N GLU A 63 -13.27 -16.79 7.72
CA GLU A 63 -13.69 -17.13 9.09
C GLU A 63 -14.01 -15.87 9.91
N VAL A 64 -13.38 -14.74 9.56
CA VAL A 64 -13.64 -13.44 10.18
C VAL A 64 -14.94 -12.84 9.65
N PHE A 65 -15.14 -12.87 8.33
CA PHE A 65 -16.30 -12.31 7.64
C PHE A 65 -17.24 -13.43 7.19
N THR A 66 -18.24 -13.73 8.00
CA THR A 66 -19.13 -14.88 7.80
C THR A 66 -20.31 -14.61 6.87
N ASP A 67 -20.59 -13.35 6.50
CA ASP A 67 -21.66 -12.98 5.57
C ASP A 67 -21.35 -13.47 4.15
N PRO A 68 -22.16 -14.36 3.55
CA PRO A 68 -21.90 -14.89 2.22
C PRO A 68 -21.87 -13.81 1.12
N GLN A 69 -22.66 -12.75 1.27
CA GLN A 69 -22.70 -11.65 0.30
C GLN A 69 -21.41 -10.84 0.37
N LEU A 70 -20.92 -10.55 1.57
CA LEU A 70 -19.62 -9.90 1.76
C LEU A 70 -18.48 -10.76 1.23
N GLN A 71 -18.52 -12.07 1.48
CA GLN A 71 -17.47 -12.98 0.97
C GLN A 71 -17.40 -12.98 -0.56
N GLU A 72 -18.53 -12.94 -1.24
CA GLU A 72 -18.57 -12.87 -2.71
C GLU A 72 -18.02 -11.54 -3.22
N LEU A 73 -18.35 -10.41 -2.57
CA LEU A 73 -17.81 -9.09 -2.91
C LEU A 73 -16.30 -9.04 -2.70
N ILE A 74 -15.78 -9.59 -1.60
CA ILE A 74 -14.33 -9.67 -1.37
C ILE A 74 -13.67 -10.52 -2.45
N ARG A 75 -14.22 -11.68 -2.80
CA ARG A 75 -13.66 -12.55 -3.85
C ARG A 75 -13.59 -11.82 -5.20
N LEU A 76 -14.67 -11.16 -5.59
CA LEU A 76 -14.73 -10.38 -6.82
C LEU A 76 -13.73 -9.23 -6.83
N SER A 77 -13.58 -8.54 -5.69
CA SER A 77 -12.59 -7.47 -5.52
C SER A 77 -11.15 -8.00 -5.66
N LEU A 78 -10.84 -9.15 -5.07
CA LEU A 78 -9.51 -9.75 -5.18
C LEU A 78 -9.14 -10.14 -6.62
N GLU A 79 -10.13 -10.39 -7.49
CA GLU A 79 -9.91 -10.68 -8.91
C GLU A 79 -9.78 -9.43 -9.77
N LYS A 80 -10.53 -8.37 -9.47
CA LYS A 80 -10.72 -7.23 -10.40
C LYS A 80 -10.22 -5.88 -9.88
N ASN A 81 -9.83 -5.79 -8.62
CA ASN A 81 -9.38 -4.52 -8.05
C ASN A 81 -8.11 -4.01 -8.75
N PHE A 82 -8.17 -2.77 -9.25
CA PHE A 82 -7.08 -2.18 -10.02
C PHE A 82 -5.79 -1.97 -9.22
N ASP A 83 -5.87 -1.71 -7.92
CA ASP A 83 -4.66 -1.51 -7.12
C ASP A 83 -3.95 -2.84 -6.87
N LEU A 84 -4.70 -3.93 -6.70
CA LEU A 84 -4.13 -5.27 -6.60
C LEU A 84 -3.52 -5.73 -7.92
N LEU A 85 -4.18 -5.45 -9.06
CA LEU A 85 -3.63 -5.73 -10.39
C LEU A 85 -2.34 -4.93 -10.65
N LYS A 86 -2.29 -3.64 -10.31
CA LYS A 86 -1.06 -2.82 -10.39
C LYS A 86 0.04 -3.37 -9.50
N ALA A 87 -0.29 -3.80 -8.28
CA ALA A 87 0.68 -4.40 -7.37
C ALA A 87 1.27 -5.70 -7.94
N ALA A 88 0.46 -6.53 -8.61
CA ALA A 88 0.94 -7.72 -9.31
C ALA A 88 1.89 -7.38 -10.46
N GLU A 89 1.62 -6.35 -11.25
CA GLU A 89 2.53 -5.89 -12.30
C GLU A 89 3.84 -5.31 -11.72
N ASN A 90 3.80 -4.64 -10.57
CA ASN A 90 5.01 -4.18 -9.86
C ASN A 90 5.92 -5.36 -9.46
N VAL A 91 5.34 -6.49 -9.04
CA VAL A 91 6.11 -7.72 -8.75
C VAL A 91 6.78 -8.23 -10.03
N LYS A 92 6.07 -8.30 -11.15
CA LYS A 92 6.64 -8.74 -12.44
C LYS A 92 7.77 -7.81 -12.91
N MET A 93 7.63 -6.50 -12.72
CA MET A 93 8.71 -5.54 -13.01
C MET A 93 9.93 -5.80 -12.13
N ALA A 94 9.76 -6.03 -10.83
CA ALA A 94 10.86 -6.33 -9.92
C ALA A 94 11.53 -7.69 -10.25
N GLU A 95 10.79 -8.70 -10.67
CA GLU A 95 11.33 -9.98 -11.16
C GLU A 95 12.18 -9.81 -12.42
N ALA A 96 11.72 -9.02 -13.38
CA ALA A 96 12.48 -8.70 -14.58
C ALA A 96 13.78 -7.93 -14.25
N GLN A 97 13.72 -6.97 -13.31
CA GLN A 97 14.90 -6.23 -12.84
C GLN A 97 15.91 -7.16 -12.14
N LEU A 98 15.44 -8.09 -11.29
CA LEU A 98 16.31 -9.07 -10.66
C LEU A 98 16.94 -10.02 -11.70
N LYS A 99 16.17 -10.46 -12.70
CA LYS A 99 16.69 -11.26 -13.81
C LYS A 99 17.78 -10.50 -14.57
N SER A 100 17.56 -9.24 -14.88
CA SER A 100 18.56 -8.36 -15.51
C SER A 100 19.83 -8.21 -14.65
N ALA A 101 19.68 -8.00 -13.33
CA ALA A 101 20.80 -7.89 -12.40
C ALA A 101 21.61 -9.21 -12.29
N ARG A 102 20.97 -10.36 -12.42
CA ARG A 102 21.66 -11.66 -12.49
C ARG A 102 22.38 -11.86 -13.81
N LEU A 103 21.77 -11.48 -14.93
CA LEU A 103 22.38 -11.58 -16.25
C LEU A 103 23.54 -10.60 -16.45
N ALA A 104 23.62 -9.53 -15.65
CA ALA A 104 24.74 -8.57 -15.68
C ALA A 104 26.09 -9.21 -15.31
N PHE A 105 26.14 -10.40 -14.72
CA PHE A 105 27.36 -11.17 -14.50
C PHE A 105 27.87 -11.88 -15.75
N LEU A 106 27.07 -11.96 -16.81
CA LEU A 106 27.42 -12.59 -18.07
C LEU A 106 27.93 -11.55 -19.06
N PRO A 107 28.74 -11.95 -20.07
CA PRO A 107 29.14 -11.06 -21.14
C PRO A 107 27.92 -10.56 -21.95
N SER A 108 27.96 -9.31 -22.35
CA SER A 108 27.01 -8.76 -23.33
C SER A 108 27.59 -8.85 -24.72
N PHE A 109 26.75 -9.16 -25.71
CA PHE A 109 27.11 -9.22 -27.12
C PHE A 109 26.31 -8.19 -27.90
N SER A 110 26.97 -7.50 -28.85
CA SER A 110 26.31 -6.58 -29.76
C SER A 110 26.94 -6.66 -31.13
N PHE A 111 26.13 -6.51 -32.18
CA PHE A 111 26.55 -6.44 -33.57
C PHE A 111 26.31 -5.01 -34.04
N ARG A 112 27.36 -4.33 -34.52
CA ARG A 112 27.32 -2.91 -34.89
C ARG A 112 27.98 -2.71 -36.26
N PRO A 113 27.32 -3.03 -37.37
CA PRO A 113 27.86 -2.79 -38.70
C PRO A 113 28.13 -1.29 -38.88
N THR A 114 29.31 -0.97 -39.44
CA THR A 114 29.68 0.38 -39.78
C THR A 114 30.16 0.47 -41.21
N GLY A 115 29.73 1.50 -41.93
CA GLY A 115 30.25 1.89 -43.20
C GLY A 115 30.79 3.31 -43.13
N SER A 116 32.03 3.54 -43.52
CA SER A 116 32.62 4.85 -43.58
C SER A 116 32.99 5.26 -44.99
N LEU A 117 32.77 6.50 -45.32
CA LEU A 117 33.18 7.14 -46.57
C LEU A 117 34.05 8.34 -46.14
N SER A 118 35.33 8.33 -46.55
CA SER A 118 36.24 9.43 -46.28
C SER A 118 36.87 9.91 -47.56
N LYS A 119 36.91 11.22 -47.75
CA LYS A 119 37.60 11.89 -48.83
C LYS A 119 38.67 12.77 -48.24
N ILE A 120 39.94 12.53 -48.62
CA ILE A 120 41.03 13.36 -48.16
C ILE A 120 41.13 14.53 -49.16
N LEU A 121 40.80 15.72 -48.70
CA LEU A 121 40.99 16.95 -49.46
C LEU A 121 42.43 17.43 -49.20
N SER A 122 43.38 16.98 -50.01
CA SER A 122 44.76 17.45 -49.95
C SER A 122 45.02 18.43 -51.12
N GLY A 123 45.88 19.46 -50.90
CA GLY A 123 46.16 20.60 -51.76
C GLY A 123 46.47 20.31 -53.25
N PRO A 124 46.82 21.29 -54.05
CA PRO A 124 46.51 21.39 -55.49
C PRO A 124 47.18 20.38 -56.45
N ASN A 125 47.85 19.33 -55.99
CA ASN A 125 48.56 18.35 -56.86
C ASN A 125 48.47 16.88 -56.39
N ARG A 126 47.41 16.48 -55.63
CA ARG A 126 47.19 15.07 -55.27
C ARG A 126 45.80 14.61 -55.70
N ASP A 127 45.77 13.42 -56.29
CA ASP A 127 44.53 12.74 -56.68
C ASP A 127 43.59 12.65 -55.47
N GLU A 128 42.35 13.05 -55.64
CA GLU A 128 41.29 13.00 -54.63
C GLU A 128 40.83 11.58 -54.43
N ASP A 129 41.53 10.80 -53.61
CA ASP A 129 41.14 9.42 -53.33
C ASP A 129 40.00 9.34 -52.33
N MET A 130 38.90 8.72 -52.76
CA MET A 130 37.77 8.37 -51.93
C MET A 130 38.01 6.99 -51.28
N SER A 131 38.11 6.93 -49.96
CA SER A 131 38.22 5.67 -49.23
C SER A 131 36.84 5.25 -48.70
N ARG A 132 36.48 3.99 -48.94
CA ARG A 132 35.28 3.35 -48.43
C ARG A 132 35.71 2.19 -47.53
N SER A 133 35.14 2.08 -46.33
CA SER A 133 35.36 0.96 -45.44
C SER A 133 34.02 0.41 -44.93
N TYR A 134 33.92 -0.91 -44.95
CA TYR A 134 32.79 -1.65 -44.40
C TYR A 134 33.31 -2.59 -43.32
N ASP A 135 32.80 -2.38 -42.09
CA ASP A 135 33.17 -3.19 -40.93
C ASP A 135 31.93 -3.84 -40.31
N LEU A 136 32.02 -5.15 -40.09
CA LEU A 136 30.99 -5.96 -39.49
C LEU A 136 31.47 -6.53 -38.15
N PRO A 137 31.55 -5.71 -37.09
CA PRO A 137 32.08 -6.13 -35.80
C PRO A 137 31.05 -6.84 -34.97
N LEU A 138 31.37 -8.01 -34.43
CA LEU A 138 30.72 -8.63 -33.30
C LEU A 138 31.45 -8.18 -32.03
N MET A 139 30.81 -7.36 -31.23
CA MET A 139 31.38 -6.83 -29.97
C MET A 139 30.96 -7.71 -28.79
N ALA A 140 31.88 -7.98 -27.87
CA ALA A 140 31.60 -8.61 -26.59
C ALA A 140 32.18 -7.75 -25.49
N THR A 141 31.44 -7.59 -24.39
CA THR A 141 31.90 -6.86 -23.21
C THR A 141 31.48 -7.60 -21.95
N TRP A 142 32.43 -7.92 -21.10
CA TRP A 142 32.21 -8.57 -19.82
C TRP A 142 32.80 -7.73 -18.69
N ASN A 143 31.95 -7.28 -17.78
CA ASN A 143 32.36 -6.55 -16.57
C ASN A 143 32.59 -7.56 -15.44
N VAL A 144 33.85 -7.65 -14.98
CA VAL A 144 34.22 -8.56 -13.88
C VAL A 144 33.99 -7.84 -12.55
N ASP A 145 33.20 -8.44 -11.67
CA ASP A 145 32.84 -7.86 -10.37
C ASP A 145 33.94 -8.06 -9.32
N LEU A 146 35.02 -7.27 -9.40
CA LEU A 146 36.14 -7.34 -8.46
C LEU A 146 35.81 -6.74 -7.09
N PHE A 147 34.95 -5.75 -7.03
CA PHE A 147 34.64 -4.96 -5.82
C PHE A 147 33.16 -4.97 -5.42
N GLY A 148 32.43 -6.01 -5.83
CA GLY A 148 31.07 -6.27 -5.37
C GLY A 148 30.02 -5.27 -5.87
N ASN A 149 30.24 -4.59 -6.97
CA ASN A 149 29.28 -3.67 -7.59
C ASN A 149 28.05 -4.45 -8.09
N LEU A 150 28.27 -5.45 -8.96
CA LEU A 150 27.19 -6.29 -9.51
C LEU A 150 26.52 -7.14 -8.42
N LEU A 151 27.33 -7.65 -7.47
CA LEU A 151 26.80 -8.38 -6.31
C LEU A 151 25.86 -7.50 -5.47
N SER A 152 26.24 -6.25 -5.22
CA SER A 152 25.42 -5.31 -4.45
C SER A 152 24.15 -4.91 -5.22
N GLN A 153 24.23 -4.69 -6.54
CA GLN A 153 23.06 -4.45 -7.39
C GLN A 153 22.09 -5.66 -7.39
N ASN A 154 22.61 -6.88 -7.49
CA ASN A 154 21.79 -8.09 -7.43
C ASN A 154 21.11 -8.24 -6.06
N ARG A 155 21.82 -7.98 -4.95
CA ARG A 155 21.25 -7.99 -3.61
C ARG A 155 20.18 -6.90 -3.42
N SER A 156 20.45 -5.71 -3.95
CA SER A 156 19.49 -4.59 -3.98
C SER A 156 18.21 -4.97 -4.74
N SER A 157 18.34 -5.54 -5.95
CA SER A 157 17.19 -5.99 -6.75
C SER A 157 16.43 -7.14 -6.10
N LYS A 158 17.14 -8.04 -5.37
CA LYS A 158 16.49 -9.11 -4.59
C LYS A 158 15.67 -8.53 -3.42
N ALA A 159 16.20 -7.55 -2.69
CA ALA A 159 15.48 -6.86 -1.63
C ALA A 159 14.25 -6.10 -2.19
N ALA A 160 14.40 -5.43 -3.34
CA ALA A 160 13.30 -4.77 -4.04
C ALA A 160 12.18 -5.73 -4.45
N LEU A 161 12.53 -6.94 -4.92
CA LEU A 161 11.53 -7.96 -5.26
C LEU A 161 10.76 -8.42 -4.02
N ILE A 162 11.44 -8.66 -2.89
CA ILE A 162 10.79 -9.05 -1.64
C ILE A 162 9.86 -7.92 -1.19
N ALA A 163 10.34 -6.68 -1.15
CA ALA A 163 9.53 -5.51 -0.81
C ALA A 163 8.27 -5.36 -1.70
N SER A 164 8.41 -5.66 -3.00
CA SER A 164 7.28 -5.60 -3.95
C SER A 164 6.23 -6.69 -3.68
N LYS A 165 6.66 -7.90 -3.29
CA LYS A 165 5.75 -9.00 -2.90
C LYS A 165 5.02 -8.69 -1.60
N ASP A 166 5.73 -8.17 -0.61
CA ASP A 166 5.15 -7.74 0.66
C ASP A 166 4.15 -6.59 0.45
N TYR A 167 4.49 -5.63 -0.42
CA TYR A 167 3.56 -4.55 -0.79
C TYR A 167 2.29 -5.09 -1.46
N GLN A 168 2.40 -6.09 -2.33
CA GLN A 168 1.24 -6.75 -2.94
C GLN A 168 0.34 -7.38 -1.86
N GLN A 169 0.92 -8.05 -0.86
CA GLN A 169 0.18 -8.61 0.26
C GLN A 169 -0.49 -7.52 1.11
N ALA A 170 0.21 -6.41 1.38
CA ALA A 170 -0.36 -5.27 2.08
C ALA A 170 -1.55 -4.65 1.34
N VAL A 171 -1.46 -4.52 0.01
CA VAL A 171 -2.57 -4.07 -0.84
C VAL A 171 -3.73 -5.04 -0.77
N ARG A 172 -3.48 -6.36 -0.82
CA ARG A 172 -4.52 -7.39 -0.69
C ARG A 172 -5.29 -7.24 0.63
N SER A 173 -4.58 -7.17 1.76
CA SER A 173 -5.18 -6.96 3.08
C SER A 173 -6.03 -5.67 3.13
N ARG A 174 -5.49 -4.57 2.58
CA ARG A 174 -6.20 -3.29 2.50
C ARG A 174 -7.48 -3.38 1.66
N VAL A 175 -7.46 -4.11 0.56
CA VAL A 175 -8.63 -4.31 -0.32
C VAL A 175 -9.70 -5.11 0.43
N ILE A 176 -9.35 -6.21 1.09
CA ILE A 176 -10.29 -7.03 1.90
C ILE A 176 -10.95 -6.16 2.98
N CYS A 177 -10.16 -5.47 3.80
CA CYS A 177 -10.68 -4.63 4.87
C CYS A 177 -11.44 -3.40 4.33
N GLY A 178 -11.03 -2.84 3.20
CA GLY A 178 -11.72 -1.73 2.53
C GLY A 178 -13.11 -2.12 2.02
N VAL A 179 -13.24 -3.29 1.40
CA VAL A 179 -14.54 -3.84 0.96
C VAL A 179 -15.42 -4.11 2.17
N ALA A 180 -14.89 -4.76 3.22
CA ALA A 180 -15.62 -5.04 4.45
C ALA A 180 -16.13 -3.74 5.12
N ASN A 181 -15.26 -2.74 5.32
CA ASN A 181 -15.64 -1.46 5.90
C ASN A 181 -16.73 -0.75 5.09
N THR A 182 -16.61 -0.75 3.76
CA THR A 182 -17.60 -0.09 2.88
C THR A 182 -18.93 -0.85 2.90
N TYR A 183 -18.91 -2.19 2.94
CA TYR A 183 -20.09 -3.03 3.04
C TYR A 183 -20.83 -2.79 4.36
N TYR A 184 -20.13 -2.83 5.51
CA TYR A 184 -20.77 -2.56 6.81
C TYR A 184 -21.25 -1.12 6.93
N THR A 185 -20.59 -0.16 6.27
CA THR A 185 -21.12 1.22 6.16
C THR A 185 -22.45 1.25 5.43
N LEU A 186 -22.64 0.46 4.36
CA LEU A 186 -23.92 0.35 3.68
C LEU A 186 -25.01 -0.25 4.59
N LEU A 187 -24.67 -1.28 5.37
CA LEU A 187 -25.62 -1.86 6.33
C LEU A 187 -26.04 -0.87 7.41
N LEU A 188 -25.11 -0.05 7.90
CA LEU A 188 -25.42 1.05 8.82
C LEU A 188 -26.40 2.05 8.19
N LEU A 189 -26.11 2.50 6.96
CA LEU A 189 -26.94 3.48 6.26
C LEU A 189 -28.33 2.94 5.97
N ASP A 190 -28.48 1.65 5.64
CA ASP A 190 -29.76 1.00 5.47
C ASP A 190 -30.54 0.94 6.79
N ARG A 191 -29.87 0.63 7.91
CA ARG A 191 -30.52 0.64 9.24
C ARG A 191 -30.98 2.05 9.61
N GLN A 192 -30.19 3.05 9.37
CA GLN A 192 -30.56 4.46 9.59
C GLN A 192 -31.71 4.90 8.67
N LEU A 193 -31.74 4.44 7.41
CA LEU A 193 -32.84 4.69 6.48
C LEU A 193 -34.15 4.05 6.95
N GLU A 194 -34.10 2.84 7.52
CA GLU A 194 -35.26 2.16 8.12
C GLU A 194 -35.81 3.00 9.28
N ILE A 195 -34.98 3.40 10.24
CA ILE A 195 -35.36 4.26 11.38
C ILE A 195 -35.98 5.58 10.90
N LEU A 196 -35.35 6.24 9.90
CA LEU A 196 -35.89 7.48 9.32
C LEU A 196 -37.22 7.26 8.59
N SER A 197 -37.42 6.09 7.96
CA SER A 197 -38.68 5.78 7.27
C SER A 197 -39.84 5.56 8.24
N ASP A 198 -39.58 4.89 9.35
CA ASP A 198 -40.58 4.71 10.42
C ASP A 198 -40.95 6.07 11.06
N MET A 199 -39.94 6.92 11.30
CA MET A 199 -40.14 8.26 11.85
C MET A 199 -40.88 9.18 10.86
N GLU A 200 -40.62 9.06 9.54
CA GLU A 200 -41.36 9.83 8.51
C GLU A 200 -42.83 9.47 8.55
N GLN A 201 -43.19 8.18 8.69
CA GLN A 201 -44.56 7.76 8.81
C GLN A 201 -45.22 8.32 10.09
N ILE A 202 -44.57 8.17 11.24
CA ILE A 202 -45.05 8.69 12.54
C ILE A 202 -45.30 10.20 12.49
N THR A 203 -44.33 10.95 11.97
CA THR A 203 -44.43 12.43 11.88
C THR A 203 -45.53 12.86 10.91
N LYS A 204 -45.77 12.10 9.83
CA LYS A 204 -46.86 12.35 8.88
C LYS A 204 -48.22 12.12 9.55
N GLU A 205 -48.40 11.00 10.22
CA GLU A 205 -49.63 10.69 10.96
C GLU A 205 -49.93 11.74 12.03
N ASN A 206 -48.89 12.20 12.74
CA ASN A 206 -49.01 13.27 13.71
C ASN A 206 -49.44 14.60 13.06
N TRP A 207 -48.89 14.96 11.92
CA TRP A 207 -49.27 16.16 11.19
C TRP A 207 -50.72 16.10 10.70
N ASP A 208 -51.16 14.95 10.15
CA ASP A 208 -52.52 14.75 9.69
C ASP A 208 -53.51 14.79 10.89
N MET A 209 -53.16 14.22 12.04
CA MET A 209 -53.92 14.33 13.30
C MET A 209 -54.05 15.79 13.76
N MET A 210 -52.97 16.59 13.73
CA MET A 210 -53.02 18.00 14.12
C MET A 210 -53.93 18.82 13.20
N LYS A 211 -53.96 18.56 11.90
CA LYS A 211 -54.90 19.18 10.96
C LYS A 211 -56.35 18.89 11.34
N LEU A 212 -56.66 17.62 11.61
CA LEU A 212 -58.03 17.18 12.00
C LEU A 212 -58.42 17.85 13.33
N GLN A 213 -57.55 17.84 14.34
CA GLN A 213 -57.80 18.49 15.62
C GLN A 213 -58.03 20.00 15.49
N LYS A 214 -57.33 20.70 14.58
CA LYS A 214 -57.57 22.09 14.30
C LYS A 214 -58.97 22.35 13.72
N GLU A 215 -59.41 21.53 12.76
CA GLU A 215 -60.75 21.59 12.19
C GLU A 215 -61.82 21.45 13.26
N LEU A 216 -61.59 20.59 14.25
CA LEU A 216 -62.45 20.34 15.41
C LEU A 216 -62.27 21.40 16.53
N ARG A 217 -61.51 22.47 16.28
CA ARG A 217 -61.17 23.54 17.25
C ARG A 217 -60.39 23.06 18.49
N GLY A 218 -59.74 21.90 18.45
CA GLY A 218 -58.96 21.33 19.54
C GLY A 218 -57.48 21.67 19.50
N ALA A 219 -56.94 22.13 18.35
CA ALA A 219 -55.51 22.49 18.19
C ALA A 219 -55.32 23.89 17.64
N ARG A 220 -54.19 24.51 17.99
CA ARG A 220 -53.76 25.84 17.44
C ARG A 220 -53.01 25.66 16.12
N GLU A 221 -53.02 26.69 15.25
CA GLU A 221 -52.27 26.72 14.00
C GLU A 221 -50.76 26.42 14.23
N THR A 222 -50.19 26.95 15.32
CA THR A 222 -48.80 26.71 15.69
C THR A 222 -48.44 25.24 15.84
N ALA A 223 -49.35 24.43 16.38
CA ALA A 223 -49.15 22.99 16.49
C ALA A 223 -49.13 22.29 15.12
N VAL A 224 -50.03 22.68 14.21
CA VAL A 224 -50.05 22.14 12.84
C VAL A 224 -48.80 22.45 12.07
N VAL A 225 -48.30 23.72 12.14
CA VAL A 225 -47.07 24.14 11.45
C VAL A 225 -45.85 23.48 12.07
N SER A 226 -45.81 23.30 13.40
CA SER A 226 -44.72 22.56 14.05
C SER A 226 -44.68 21.07 13.65
N ALA A 227 -45.83 20.41 13.56
CA ALA A 227 -45.94 19.04 13.10
C ALA A 227 -45.49 18.90 11.61
N GLN A 228 -45.91 19.87 10.77
CA GLN A 228 -45.48 19.92 9.39
C GLN A 228 -43.96 20.11 9.26
N ALA A 229 -43.37 21.02 10.04
CA ALA A 229 -41.92 21.26 10.04
C ALA A 229 -41.14 20.01 10.49
N ALA A 230 -41.62 19.29 11.52
CA ALA A 230 -41.01 18.04 11.97
C ALA A 230 -41.04 16.96 10.87
N HIS A 231 -42.17 16.77 10.18
CA HIS A 231 -42.29 15.84 9.06
C HIS A 231 -41.34 16.19 7.91
N LEU A 232 -41.31 17.46 7.50
CA LEU A 232 -40.41 17.91 6.42
C LEU A 232 -38.93 17.76 6.78
N ASN A 233 -38.56 17.94 8.05
CA ASN A 233 -37.20 17.71 8.52
C ASN A 233 -36.78 16.24 8.37
N VAL A 234 -37.59 15.30 8.84
CA VAL A 234 -37.31 13.87 8.70
C VAL A 234 -37.25 13.45 7.23
N LYS A 235 -38.17 13.97 6.40
CA LYS A 235 -38.19 13.73 4.96
C LYS A 235 -36.91 14.23 4.29
N SER A 236 -36.38 15.39 4.69
CA SER A 236 -35.10 15.91 4.19
C SER A 236 -33.93 15.01 4.57
N GLN A 237 -33.86 14.56 5.83
CA GLN A 237 -32.82 13.63 6.30
C GLN A 237 -32.86 12.29 5.54
N LYS A 238 -34.06 11.78 5.22
CA LYS A 238 -34.21 10.56 4.42
C LYS A 238 -33.66 10.73 3.01
N ILE A 239 -33.86 11.87 2.36
CA ILE A 239 -33.30 12.16 1.04
C ILE A 239 -31.76 12.19 1.09
N ASP A 240 -31.19 12.80 2.12
CA ASP A 240 -29.74 12.81 2.33
C ASP A 240 -29.19 11.38 2.56
N MET A 241 -29.90 10.55 3.31
CA MET A 241 -29.51 9.16 3.55
C MET A 241 -29.51 8.34 2.26
N LEU A 242 -30.52 8.48 1.41
CA LEU A 242 -30.58 7.81 0.10
C LEU A 242 -29.43 8.25 -0.83
N ARG A 243 -29.01 9.52 -0.76
CA ARG A 243 -27.83 10.00 -1.47
C ARG A 243 -26.56 9.34 -0.96
N GLN A 244 -26.36 9.27 0.36
CA GLN A 244 -25.18 8.65 0.98
C GLN A 244 -25.08 7.16 0.65
N ILE A 245 -26.20 6.43 0.65
CA ILE A 245 -26.26 5.02 0.23
C ILE A 245 -25.71 4.88 -1.20
N ARG A 246 -26.20 5.70 -2.14
CA ARG A 246 -25.75 5.64 -3.54
C ARG A 246 -24.27 5.97 -3.69
N GLU A 247 -23.77 6.98 -2.99
CA GLU A 247 -22.35 7.36 -2.99
C GLU A 247 -21.46 6.23 -2.45
N THR A 248 -21.93 5.53 -1.42
CA THR A 248 -21.23 4.39 -0.83
C THR A 248 -21.28 3.16 -1.75
N GLU A 249 -22.43 2.88 -2.41
CA GLU A 249 -22.53 1.85 -3.45
C GLU A 249 -21.56 2.12 -4.62
N ASN A 250 -21.45 3.37 -5.06
CA ASN A 250 -20.50 3.77 -6.09
C ASN A 250 -19.04 3.52 -5.64
N THR A 251 -18.74 3.83 -4.38
CA THR A 251 -17.40 3.58 -3.80
C THR A 251 -17.10 2.08 -3.75
N LEU A 252 -18.08 1.27 -3.32
CA LEU A 252 -17.94 -0.19 -3.32
C LEU A 252 -17.75 -0.74 -4.73
N SER A 253 -18.54 -0.27 -5.71
CA SER A 253 -18.41 -0.66 -7.12
C SER A 253 -17.00 -0.38 -7.65
N LEU A 254 -16.42 0.76 -7.28
CA LEU A 254 -15.06 1.12 -7.66
C LEU A 254 -14.02 0.15 -7.05
N LEU A 255 -14.20 -0.26 -5.78
CA LEU A 255 -13.34 -1.26 -5.14
C LEU A 255 -13.44 -2.63 -5.82
N LEU A 256 -14.62 -2.96 -6.37
CA LEU A 256 -14.87 -4.19 -7.13
C LEU A 256 -14.38 -4.11 -8.59
N GLY A 257 -13.91 -2.96 -9.05
CA GLY A 257 -13.50 -2.75 -10.44
C GLY A 257 -14.67 -2.82 -11.43
N GLN A 258 -15.88 -2.40 -11.00
CA GLN A 258 -17.12 -2.46 -11.78
C GLN A 258 -17.76 -1.08 -11.93
N PRO A 259 -18.60 -0.86 -12.97
CA PRO A 259 -19.46 0.30 -13.04
C PRO A 259 -20.39 0.40 -11.84
N ALA A 260 -20.79 1.62 -11.46
CA ALA A 260 -21.69 1.87 -10.34
C ALA A 260 -23.04 1.16 -10.52
N HIS A 261 -23.44 0.37 -9.54
CA HIS A 261 -24.72 -0.35 -9.48
C HIS A 261 -25.15 -0.60 -8.03
N SER A 262 -26.42 -0.90 -7.84
CA SER A 262 -26.95 -1.33 -6.53
C SER A 262 -26.51 -2.76 -6.21
N MET A 263 -26.20 -3.03 -4.94
CA MET A 263 -25.72 -4.33 -4.49
C MET A 263 -26.69 -4.98 -3.51
N ALA A 264 -26.88 -6.30 -3.68
CA ALA A 264 -27.57 -7.12 -2.69
C ALA A 264 -26.73 -7.18 -1.42
N ARG A 265 -27.36 -7.02 -0.27
CA ARG A 265 -26.70 -7.00 1.04
C ARG A 265 -27.62 -7.49 2.16
N GLY A 266 -27.02 -7.94 3.25
CA GLY A 266 -27.74 -8.40 4.45
C GLY A 266 -28.25 -7.23 5.30
N ARG A 267 -28.58 -7.53 6.55
CA ARG A 267 -28.98 -6.54 7.57
C ARG A 267 -27.88 -6.39 8.60
N LEU A 268 -27.75 -5.19 9.20
CA LEU A 268 -26.74 -4.92 10.23
C LEU A 268 -26.96 -5.81 11.48
N ASP A 269 -28.21 -5.99 11.88
CA ASP A 269 -28.59 -6.74 13.07
C ASP A 269 -28.26 -8.24 12.99
N ASP A 270 -28.15 -8.79 11.76
CA ASP A 270 -27.85 -10.21 11.52
C ASP A 270 -26.35 -10.51 11.50
N GLN A 271 -25.50 -9.48 11.55
CA GLN A 271 -24.06 -9.63 11.43
C GLN A 271 -23.42 -10.11 12.71
N GLN A 272 -22.57 -11.12 12.60
CA GLN A 272 -21.78 -11.65 13.72
C GLN A 272 -20.29 -11.59 13.37
N LEU A 273 -19.54 -10.83 14.14
CA LEU A 273 -18.08 -10.81 14.07
C LEU A 273 -17.47 -11.46 15.33
N PRO A 274 -16.29 -12.03 15.24
CA PRO A 274 -15.59 -12.58 16.39
C PRO A 274 -15.48 -11.53 17.52
N THR A 275 -15.81 -11.95 18.75
CA THR A 275 -15.77 -11.07 19.95
C THR A 275 -14.59 -11.36 20.85
N THR A 276 -13.86 -12.46 20.61
CA THR A 276 -12.69 -12.87 21.39
C THR A 276 -11.45 -12.79 20.49
N PHE A 277 -10.49 -11.97 20.88
CA PHE A 277 -9.26 -11.75 20.13
C PHE A 277 -8.06 -12.21 20.96
N ALA A 278 -7.23 -13.11 20.45
CA ALA A 278 -5.92 -13.38 21.01
C ALA A 278 -4.97 -12.23 20.64
N THR A 279 -4.87 -11.22 21.49
CA THR A 279 -3.94 -10.08 21.33
C THR A 279 -2.63 -10.35 22.05
N GLY A 280 -1.99 -11.49 21.80
CA GLY A 280 -0.61 -11.69 22.20
C GLY A 280 0.28 -10.69 21.46
N VAL A 281 0.50 -9.50 22.03
CA VAL A 281 1.37 -8.46 21.45
C VAL A 281 2.83 -8.90 21.59
N ASN A 282 3.25 -9.81 20.74
CA ASN A 282 4.65 -10.22 20.64
C ASN A 282 5.32 -9.38 19.54
N ILE A 283 6.60 -9.03 19.74
CA ILE A 283 7.47 -8.34 18.76
C ILE A 283 7.41 -9.00 17.37
N LYS A 284 7.20 -10.32 17.32
CA LYS A 284 6.99 -11.06 16.07
C LYS A 284 5.78 -10.60 15.26
N LEU A 285 4.77 -9.99 15.87
CA LEU A 285 3.58 -9.45 15.18
C LEU A 285 3.93 -8.32 14.22
N PHE A 286 4.80 -7.40 14.64
CA PHE A 286 5.24 -6.30 13.77
C PHE A 286 6.09 -6.78 12.60
N SER A 287 6.85 -7.88 12.78
CA SER A 287 7.63 -8.48 11.68
C SER A 287 6.75 -9.26 10.71
N ASN A 288 5.55 -9.67 11.11
CA ASN A 288 4.60 -10.40 10.25
C ASN A 288 3.74 -9.47 9.37
N ARG A 289 3.68 -8.17 9.68
CA ARG A 289 2.95 -7.21 8.83
C ARG A 289 3.67 -7.00 7.51
N PRO A 290 2.98 -7.17 6.37
CA PRO A 290 3.60 -7.02 5.05
C PRO A 290 4.14 -5.61 4.78
N ASP A 291 3.46 -4.56 5.27
CA ASP A 291 3.88 -3.16 5.11
C ASP A 291 5.17 -2.85 5.89
N VAL A 292 5.29 -3.32 7.13
CA VAL A 292 6.50 -3.18 7.96
C VAL A 292 7.66 -3.98 7.37
N HIS A 293 7.39 -5.19 6.86
CA HIS A 293 8.40 -6.02 6.21
C HIS A 293 8.86 -5.38 4.89
N ALA A 294 7.96 -4.84 4.08
CA ALA A 294 8.28 -4.10 2.87
C ALA A 294 9.18 -2.88 3.15
N ALA A 295 8.87 -2.09 4.19
CA ALA A 295 9.71 -0.97 4.61
C ALA A 295 11.11 -1.43 5.04
N GLY A 296 11.23 -2.55 5.78
CA GLY A 296 12.50 -3.17 6.15
C GLY A 296 13.31 -3.66 4.94
N MET A 297 12.64 -4.20 3.90
CA MET A 297 13.30 -4.61 2.66
C MET A 297 13.75 -3.40 1.81
N ASN A 298 13.00 -2.30 1.82
CA ASN A 298 13.42 -1.04 1.22
C ASN A 298 14.67 -0.46 1.90
N LEU A 299 14.75 -0.56 3.23
CA LEU A 299 15.97 -0.20 3.98
C LEU A 299 17.16 -1.06 3.57
N ALA A 300 16.98 -2.40 3.44
CA ALA A 300 18.01 -3.31 2.93
C ALA A 300 18.44 -2.95 1.50
N GLN A 301 17.51 -2.59 0.63
CA GLN A 301 17.79 -2.11 -0.71
C GLN A 301 18.69 -0.86 -0.69
N CYS A 302 18.35 0.13 0.13
CA CYS A 302 19.13 1.36 0.29
C CYS A 302 20.52 1.08 0.86
N PHE A 303 20.68 0.11 1.77
CA PHE A 303 21.98 -0.34 2.26
C PHE A 303 22.85 -0.87 1.11
N TYR A 304 22.31 -1.75 0.26
CA TYR A 304 23.06 -2.27 -0.89
C TYR A 304 23.37 -1.19 -1.93
N ASN A 305 22.51 -0.18 -2.07
CA ASN A 305 22.78 0.98 -2.93
C ASN A 305 23.97 1.83 -2.41
N ILE A 306 24.19 1.90 -1.08
CA ILE A 306 25.41 2.50 -0.51
C ILE A 306 26.64 1.68 -0.93
N GLN A 307 26.56 0.34 -0.88
CA GLN A 307 27.70 -0.51 -1.29
C GLN A 307 27.98 -0.34 -2.78
N THR A 308 26.96 -0.27 -3.63
CA THR A 308 27.09 0.05 -5.06
C THR A 308 27.74 1.43 -5.28
N ALA A 309 27.36 2.45 -4.48
CA ALA A 309 27.98 3.77 -4.58
C ALA A 309 29.44 3.78 -4.10
N ARG A 310 29.77 2.98 -3.08
CA ARG A 310 31.16 2.80 -2.60
C ARG A 310 32.02 2.06 -3.61
N SER A 311 31.50 1.01 -4.26
CA SER A 311 32.27 0.22 -5.23
C SER A 311 32.71 1.06 -6.44
N LYS A 312 32.01 2.15 -6.78
CA LYS A 312 32.37 3.07 -7.86
C LYS A 312 33.66 3.87 -7.60
N PHE A 313 34.18 3.89 -6.38
CA PHE A 313 35.49 4.48 -6.05
C PHE A 313 36.65 3.55 -6.33
N TYR A 314 36.43 2.30 -6.65
CA TYR A 314 37.42 1.28 -6.91
C TYR A 314 37.57 1.03 -8.42
N PRO A 315 38.70 0.43 -8.85
CA PRO A 315 38.93 0.10 -10.25
C PRO A 315 37.85 -0.83 -10.80
N ALA A 316 37.40 -0.59 -12.02
CA ALA A 316 36.48 -1.48 -12.75
C ALA A 316 37.27 -2.25 -13.82
N LEU A 317 37.18 -3.57 -13.83
CA LEU A 317 37.76 -4.44 -14.86
C LEU A 317 36.68 -4.82 -15.88
N SER A 318 36.95 -4.46 -17.15
CA SER A 318 36.17 -4.94 -18.27
C SER A 318 37.01 -5.73 -19.24
N ILE A 319 36.52 -6.87 -19.70
CA ILE A 319 37.16 -7.72 -20.69
C ILE A 319 36.27 -7.76 -21.92
N GLY A 320 36.84 -7.56 -23.11
CA GLY A 320 36.04 -7.63 -24.33
C GLY A 320 36.75 -7.08 -25.55
N SER A 321 36.00 -6.68 -26.52
CA SER A 321 36.49 -5.98 -27.72
C SER A 321 36.83 -4.54 -27.37
N GLY A 322 37.90 -4.00 -27.93
CA GLY A 322 38.19 -2.55 -27.88
C GLY A 322 36.99 -1.75 -28.45
N GLN A 323 36.86 -0.47 -28.03
CA GLN A 323 35.70 0.37 -28.43
C GLN A 323 35.59 0.58 -29.95
N ALA A 324 36.68 0.44 -30.70
CA ALA A 324 36.73 0.66 -32.15
C ALA A 324 36.75 -0.63 -32.97
N THR A 325 37.17 -1.76 -32.40
CA THR A 325 37.30 -3.04 -33.09
C THR A 325 36.50 -4.12 -32.37
N GLY A 326 35.62 -4.81 -33.05
CA GLY A 326 34.86 -5.93 -32.49
C GLY A 326 35.77 -7.08 -32.01
N LEU A 327 35.22 -8.02 -31.24
CA LEU A 327 35.87 -9.28 -30.88
C LEU A 327 36.25 -10.06 -32.12
N PHE A 328 35.30 -10.18 -33.07
CA PHE A 328 35.48 -10.64 -34.44
C PHE A 328 34.97 -9.56 -35.37
N THR A 329 35.81 -9.08 -36.29
CA THR A 329 35.45 -8.05 -37.23
C THR A 329 35.83 -8.52 -38.66
N PHE A 330 34.86 -8.50 -39.53
CA PHE A 330 35.10 -8.60 -40.95
C PHE A 330 35.26 -7.19 -41.51
N THR A 331 36.42 -6.91 -42.12
CA THR A 331 36.74 -5.60 -42.68
C THR A 331 37.05 -5.70 -44.14
N GLN A 332 36.47 -4.81 -44.93
CA GLN A 332 36.80 -4.60 -46.35
C GLN A 332 37.00 -3.11 -46.60
N THR A 333 38.10 -2.75 -47.21
CA THR A 333 38.43 -1.36 -47.52
C THR A 333 38.68 -1.24 -49.03
N ALA A 334 38.18 -0.18 -49.62
CA ALA A 334 38.47 0.20 -51.00
C ALA A 334 38.94 1.65 -51.04
N THR A 335 40.01 1.92 -51.81
CA THR A 335 40.58 3.26 -52.01
C THR A 335 40.66 3.53 -53.50
N GLY A 336 39.99 4.55 -54.02
CA GLY A 336 39.78 4.77 -55.43
C GLY A 336 39.11 3.58 -56.12
N ASN A 337 39.79 2.97 -57.10
CA ASN A 337 39.36 1.77 -57.82
C ASN A 337 39.96 0.47 -57.27
N GLU A 338 40.81 0.54 -56.27
CA GLU A 338 41.44 -0.63 -55.66
C GLU A 338 40.62 -1.14 -54.48
N VAL A 339 40.27 -2.42 -54.49
CA VAL A 339 39.56 -3.11 -53.40
C VAL A 339 40.58 -4.01 -52.71
N ASN A 340 40.85 -3.72 -51.45
CA ASN A 340 41.69 -4.56 -50.61
C ASN A 340 40.98 -5.90 -50.28
N PRO A 341 41.76 -7.00 -50.13
CA PRO A 341 41.16 -8.26 -49.74
C PRO A 341 40.50 -8.16 -48.37
N ALA A 342 39.26 -8.69 -48.27
CA ALA A 342 38.56 -8.75 -47.01
C ALA A 342 39.30 -9.70 -46.03
N TYR A 343 39.33 -9.32 -44.74
CA TYR A 343 39.94 -10.13 -43.70
C TYR A 343 39.12 -10.16 -42.39
N TRP A 344 39.36 -11.20 -41.60
CA TRP A 344 38.81 -11.32 -40.26
C TRP A 344 39.84 -10.91 -39.21
N LEU A 345 39.46 -10.05 -38.29
CA LEU A 345 40.27 -9.65 -37.19
C LEU A 345 39.67 -10.16 -35.85
N PHE A 346 40.49 -10.82 -35.04
CA PHE A 346 40.17 -11.13 -33.66
C PHE A 346 40.93 -10.17 -32.73
N ASN A 347 40.21 -9.49 -31.84
CA ASN A 347 40.80 -8.55 -30.89
C ASN A 347 40.12 -8.67 -29.51
N ALA A 348 40.90 -9.04 -28.48
CA ALA A 348 40.47 -9.08 -27.09
C ALA A 348 41.32 -8.14 -26.23
N VAL A 349 40.68 -7.29 -25.48
CA VAL A 349 41.30 -6.28 -24.62
C VAL A 349 40.77 -6.40 -23.19
N ALA A 350 41.63 -6.38 -22.20
CA ALA A 350 41.30 -6.20 -20.79
C ALA A 350 41.60 -4.77 -20.38
N THR A 351 40.60 -4.04 -19.92
CA THR A 351 40.73 -2.64 -19.52
C THR A 351 40.42 -2.51 -18.01
N LEU A 352 41.40 -1.98 -17.26
CA LEU A 352 41.22 -1.61 -15.86
C LEU A 352 41.05 -0.08 -15.78
N THR A 353 39.89 0.40 -15.39
CA THR A 353 39.60 1.83 -15.30
C THR A 353 39.45 2.24 -13.84
N GLN A 354 40.32 3.18 -13.37
CA GLN A 354 40.21 3.78 -12.05
C GLN A 354 39.77 5.25 -12.20
N PRO A 355 38.62 5.67 -11.70
CA PRO A 355 38.28 7.08 -11.69
C PRO A 355 39.09 7.83 -10.63
N ILE A 356 39.84 8.85 -11.05
CA ILE A 356 40.66 9.70 -10.16
C ILE A 356 39.87 10.95 -9.77
N PHE A 357 39.29 11.64 -10.73
CA PHE A 357 38.49 12.84 -10.50
C PHE A 357 37.30 12.90 -11.46
N GLN A 358 36.10 13.02 -10.90
CA GLN A 358 34.83 13.09 -11.65
C GLN A 358 33.97 14.28 -11.19
N ASN A 359 34.55 15.44 -11.04
CA ASN A 359 33.85 16.69 -10.68
C ASN A 359 32.93 16.53 -9.45
N GLY A 360 33.35 15.75 -8.46
CA GLY A 360 32.56 15.50 -7.25
C GLY A 360 31.39 14.51 -7.37
N LYS A 361 31.09 13.98 -8.55
CA LYS A 361 29.94 13.10 -8.80
C LYS A 361 29.89 11.84 -7.92
N LEU A 362 31.09 11.21 -7.69
CA LEU A 362 31.16 10.01 -6.85
C LEU A 362 30.88 10.33 -5.38
N VAL A 363 31.43 11.43 -4.86
CA VAL A 363 31.22 11.88 -3.48
C VAL A 363 29.77 12.28 -3.27
N ALA A 364 29.18 13.04 -4.21
CA ALA A 364 27.77 13.40 -4.18
C ALA A 364 26.87 12.16 -4.24
N GLY A 365 27.14 11.20 -5.14
CA GLY A 365 26.40 9.94 -5.25
C GLY A 365 26.40 9.12 -3.97
N LEU A 366 27.56 9.04 -3.28
CA LEU A 366 27.66 8.35 -1.99
C LEU A 366 26.90 9.09 -0.89
N LYS A 367 26.96 10.44 -0.83
CA LYS A 367 26.18 11.24 0.13
C LYS A 367 24.69 11.05 -0.08
N VAL A 368 24.21 11.11 -1.33
CA VAL A 368 22.80 10.86 -1.68
C VAL A 368 22.37 9.45 -1.26
N ALA A 369 23.19 8.43 -1.53
CA ALA A 369 22.87 7.06 -1.13
C ALA A 369 22.75 6.90 0.40
N LYS A 370 23.66 7.54 1.17
CA LYS A 370 23.59 7.57 2.64
C LYS A 370 22.33 8.27 3.15
N SER A 371 21.97 9.43 2.57
CA SER A 371 20.77 10.16 2.95
C SER A 371 19.48 9.35 2.63
N LYS A 372 19.43 8.65 1.49
CA LYS A 372 18.32 7.75 1.16
C LYS A 372 18.20 6.58 2.13
N TYR A 373 19.32 6.02 2.58
CA TYR A 373 19.32 4.99 3.62
C TYR A 373 18.74 5.54 4.94
N GLN A 374 19.12 6.76 5.34
CA GLN A 374 18.62 7.38 6.55
C GLN A 374 17.11 7.69 6.45
N GLN A 375 16.64 8.13 5.28
CA GLN A 375 15.18 8.29 5.02
C GLN A 375 14.46 6.95 5.15
N ALA A 376 14.96 5.90 4.48
CA ALA A 376 14.37 4.57 4.57
C ALA A 376 14.40 3.98 5.99
N TYR A 377 15.40 4.36 6.82
CA TYR A 377 15.43 3.99 8.24
C TYR A 377 14.30 4.67 9.01
N TYR A 378 14.08 5.97 8.82
CA TYR A 378 12.97 6.69 9.44
C TYR A 378 11.61 6.18 8.96
N ASP A 379 11.46 5.87 7.68
CA ASP A 379 10.22 5.30 7.13
C ASP A 379 9.92 3.94 7.76
N TRP A 380 10.94 3.11 7.95
CA TRP A 380 10.79 1.81 8.60
C TRP A 380 10.46 1.95 10.09
N GLU A 381 11.14 2.83 10.82
CA GLU A 381 10.84 3.14 12.23
C GLU A 381 9.40 3.66 12.38
N TYR A 382 9.00 4.61 11.53
CA TYR A 382 7.65 5.13 11.48
C TYR A 382 6.59 4.06 11.21
N SER A 383 6.86 3.12 10.31
CA SER A 383 5.94 2.01 10.01
C SER A 383 5.66 1.12 11.24
N ILE A 384 6.66 0.91 12.09
CA ILE A 384 6.52 0.15 13.34
C ILE A 384 5.69 0.92 14.36
N LEU A 385 5.98 2.22 14.54
CA LEU A 385 5.22 3.09 15.45
C LEU A 385 3.75 3.22 15.01
N SER A 386 3.50 3.38 13.70
CA SER A 386 2.15 3.43 13.12
C SER A 386 1.39 2.13 13.40
N ALA A 387 2.03 0.98 13.22
CA ALA A 387 1.43 -0.32 13.49
C ALA A 387 0.99 -0.47 14.97
N GLY A 388 1.83 -0.03 15.91
CA GLY A 388 1.48 -0.03 17.33
C GLY A 388 0.31 0.90 17.66
N SER A 389 0.30 2.09 17.05
CA SER A 389 -0.79 3.06 17.19
C SER A 389 -2.11 2.55 16.62
N GLU A 390 -2.09 1.90 15.44
CA GLU A 390 -3.28 1.31 14.81
C GLU A 390 -3.92 0.23 15.68
N ILE A 391 -3.11 -0.66 16.27
CA ILE A 391 -3.59 -1.68 17.21
C ILE A 391 -4.22 -1.04 18.43
N SER A 392 -3.52 -0.05 19.06
CA SER A 392 -4.03 0.65 20.23
C SER A 392 -5.35 1.37 19.96
N ASN A 393 -5.45 2.03 18.80
CA ASN A 393 -6.67 2.74 18.39
C ASN A 393 -7.83 1.77 18.14
N ALA A 394 -7.59 0.64 17.49
CA ALA A 394 -8.61 -0.38 17.22
C ALA A 394 -9.14 -1.00 18.54
N LEU A 395 -8.26 -1.33 19.49
CA LEU A 395 -8.64 -1.83 20.81
C LEU A 395 -9.44 -0.79 21.61
N THR A 396 -8.99 0.47 21.59
CA THR A 396 -9.70 1.56 22.27
C THR A 396 -11.10 1.78 21.67
N LEU A 397 -11.21 1.78 20.35
CA LEU A 397 -12.50 1.90 19.66
C LEU A 397 -13.43 0.74 20.02
N TYR A 398 -12.93 -0.51 20.02
CA TYR A 398 -13.72 -1.68 20.38
C TYR A 398 -14.27 -1.56 21.82
N ASN A 399 -13.41 -1.25 22.79
CA ASN A 399 -13.79 -1.15 24.19
C ASN A 399 -14.79 -0.02 24.44
N SER A 400 -14.56 1.16 23.85
CA SER A 400 -15.45 2.30 23.98
C SER A 400 -16.81 2.06 23.32
N SER A 401 -16.85 1.46 22.13
CA SER A 401 -18.09 1.15 21.44
C SER A 401 -18.90 0.06 22.15
N ASN A 402 -18.21 -0.93 22.75
CA ASN A 402 -18.88 -1.95 23.55
C ASN A 402 -19.53 -1.35 24.81
N GLN A 403 -18.83 -0.46 25.53
CA GLN A 403 -19.38 0.22 26.71
C GLN A 403 -20.54 1.16 26.33
N LYS A 404 -20.36 1.98 25.28
CA LYS A 404 -21.42 2.86 24.78
C LYS A 404 -22.66 2.09 24.34
N GLY A 405 -22.51 0.98 23.60
CA GLY A 405 -23.63 0.18 23.14
C GLY A 405 -24.50 -0.39 24.27
N ILE A 406 -23.95 -0.59 25.49
CA ILE A 406 -24.75 -0.95 26.68
C ILE A 406 -25.59 0.26 27.15
N VAL A 407 -24.95 1.42 27.26
CA VAL A 407 -25.61 2.65 27.73
C VAL A 407 -26.65 3.15 26.73
N ASP A 408 -26.37 3.08 25.43
CA ASP A 408 -27.29 3.57 24.41
C ASP A 408 -28.50 2.65 24.24
N ARG A 409 -28.39 1.34 24.47
CA ARG A 409 -29.56 0.44 24.56
C ARG A 409 -30.49 0.81 25.71
N GLU A 410 -29.96 1.04 26.90
CA GLU A 410 -30.75 1.51 28.04
C GLU A 410 -31.38 2.87 27.74
N ARG A 411 -30.65 3.79 27.12
CA ARG A 411 -31.14 5.10 26.71
C ARG A 411 -32.29 5.01 25.71
N VAL A 412 -32.24 4.14 24.70
CA VAL A 412 -33.34 3.93 23.76
C VAL A 412 -34.56 3.39 24.48
N GLU A 413 -34.39 2.41 25.37
CA GLU A 413 -35.52 1.86 26.17
C GLU A 413 -36.20 2.96 27.01
N VAL A 414 -35.43 3.80 27.70
CA VAL A 414 -35.95 4.90 28.52
C VAL A 414 -36.67 5.93 27.64
N LEU A 415 -36.09 6.29 26.49
CA LEU A 415 -36.69 7.27 25.57
C LEU A 415 -37.94 6.74 24.87
N THR A 416 -38.02 5.45 24.58
CA THR A 416 -39.23 4.81 24.08
C THR A 416 -40.39 4.96 25.09
N LYS A 417 -40.13 4.64 26.36
CA LYS A 417 -41.10 4.86 27.45
C LYS A 417 -41.48 6.34 27.58
N ASN A 418 -40.53 7.25 27.42
CA ASN A 418 -40.80 8.69 27.48
C ASN A 418 -41.74 9.14 26.36
N VAL A 419 -41.53 8.66 25.12
CA VAL A 419 -42.43 8.93 23.99
C VAL A 419 -43.85 8.44 24.29
N ASP A 420 -44.01 7.23 24.81
CA ASP A 420 -45.31 6.67 25.13
C ASP A 420 -46.01 7.48 26.24
N TYR A 421 -45.34 7.77 27.33
CA TYR A 421 -45.91 8.56 28.42
C TYR A 421 -46.28 10.00 27.98
N THR A 422 -45.41 10.66 27.20
CA THR A 422 -45.69 12.01 26.72
C THR A 422 -46.87 12.03 25.75
N ARG A 423 -47.02 11.00 24.91
CA ARG A 423 -48.15 10.83 24.00
C ARG A 423 -49.44 10.63 24.78
N ASP A 424 -49.45 9.82 25.83
CA ASP A 424 -50.63 9.59 26.65
C ASP A 424 -51.02 10.82 27.48
N LEU A 425 -50.06 11.53 28.07
CA LEU A 425 -50.29 12.82 28.73
C LEU A 425 -50.86 13.85 27.78
N TYR A 426 -50.41 13.89 26.52
CA TYR A 426 -50.96 14.75 25.50
C TYR A 426 -52.44 14.41 25.20
N LYS A 427 -52.78 13.14 25.05
CA LYS A 427 -54.19 12.71 24.86
C LYS A 427 -55.11 13.10 26.03
N MET A 428 -54.58 13.13 27.25
CA MET A 428 -55.29 13.57 28.45
C MET A 428 -55.34 15.10 28.62
N GLY A 429 -54.69 15.85 27.70
CA GLY A 429 -54.61 17.33 27.79
C GLY A 429 -53.62 17.87 28.85
N SER A 430 -52.77 17.02 29.43
CA SER A 430 -51.84 17.35 30.51
C SER A 430 -50.42 17.66 29.95
N SER A 431 -50.16 17.54 28.66
CA SER A 431 -48.88 17.85 28.01
C SER A 431 -49.12 18.60 26.70
N THR A 432 -48.09 19.30 26.24
CA THR A 432 -48.12 20.02 24.98
C THR A 432 -47.64 19.15 23.82
N TYR A 433 -48.13 19.43 22.61
CA TYR A 433 -47.64 18.72 21.42
C TYR A 433 -46.11 18.93 21.17
N LEU A 434 -45.55 20.06 21.58
CA LEU A 434 -44.12 20.31 21.52
C LEU A 434 -43.30 19.28 22.31
N GLU A 435 -43.80 18.88 23.49
CA GLU A 435 -43.15 17.83 24.30
C GLU A 435 -43.13 16.49 23.58
N VAL A 436 -44.20 16.12 22.88
CA VAL A 436 -44.28 14.90 22.06
C VAL A 436 -43.24 14.94 20.95
N ILE A 437 -43.17 16.03 20.17
CA ILE A 437 -42.13 16.20 19.11
C ILE A 437 -40.74 16.07 19.69
N THR A 438 -40.48 16.72 20.82
CA THR A 438 -39.15 16.70 21.48
C THR A 438 -38.79 15.28 21.92
N ALA A 439 -39.71 14.56 22.53
CA ALA A 439 -39.50 13.17 22.93
C ALA A 439 -39.20 12.26 21.71
N GLN A 440 -39.96 12.39 20.64
CA GLN A 440 -39.73 11.64 19.39
C GLN A 440 -38.37 11.98 18.75
N GLN A 441 -37.96 13.25 18.71
CA GLN A 441 -36.67 13.66 18.17
C GLN A 441 -35.49 13.09 18.99
N ASN A 442 -35.65 13.07 20.32
CA ASN A 442 -34.64 12.47 21.22
C ASN A 442 -34.52 10.96 21.02
N LEU A 443 -35.66 10.25 20.85
CA LEU A 443 -35.66 8.82 20.54
C LEU A 443 -34.97 8.54 19.18
N LEU A 444 -35.37 9.26 18.13
CA LEU A 444 -34.76 9.14 16.81
C LEU A 444 -33.23 9.28 16.86
N ASN A 445 -32.74 10.31 17.55
CA ASN A 445 -31.30 10.53 17.69
C ASN A 445 -30.62 9.39 18.47
N ALA A 446 -31.29 8.83 19.48
CA ALA A 446 -30.75 7.71 20.26
C ALA A 446 -30.65 6.42 19.44
N GLU A 447 -31.67 6.10 18.63
CA GLU A 447 -31.68 4.93 17.74
C GLU A 447 -30.61 5.01 16.64
N ILE A 448 -30.45 6.20 16.04
CA ILE A 448 -29.38 6.45 15.04
C ILE A 448 -28.00 6.28 15.68
N ASN A 449 -27.79 6.78 16.92
CA ASN A 449 -26.53 6.65 17.65
C ASN A 449 -26.26 5.19 18.04
N GLN A 450 -27.27 4.44 18.47
CA GLN A 450 -27.13 3.01 18.78
C GLN A 450 -26.67 2.23 17.54
N ALA A 451 -27.31 2.44 16.39
CA ALA A 451 -26.90 1.79 15.15
C ALA A 451 -25.46 2.14 14.77
N ALA A 452 -25.04 3.40 15.00
CA ALA A 452 -23.67 3.84 14.77
C ALA A 452 -22.64 3.16 15.71
N ASP A 453 -23.01 2.94 17.00
CA ASP A 453 -22.11 2.27 17.95
C ASP A 453 -21.98 0.77 17.66
N ASP A 454 -23.06 0.10 17.23
CA ASP A 454 -22.99 -1.29 16.76
C ASP A 454 -22.07 -1.41 15.54
N PHE A 455 -22.17 -0.49 14.58
CA PHE A 455 -21.24 -0.42 13.44
C PHE A 455 -19.80 -0.13 13.87
N ASN A 456 -19.56 0.83 14.77
CA ASN A 456 -18.24 1.18 15.27
C ASN A 456 -17.54 -0.02 15.93
N LYS A 457 -18.29 -0.88 16.62
CA LYS A 457 -17.78 -2.13 17.17
C LYS A 457 -17.30 -3.07 16.07
N MET A 458 -18.06 -3.22 14.97
CA MET A 458 -17.68 -4.03 13.82
C MET A 458 -16.44 -3.44 13.12
N GLN A 459 -16.43 -2.13 12.92
CA GLN A 459 -15.30 -1.42 12.32
C GLN A 459 -14.01 -1.59 13.15
N ALA A 460 -14.12 -1.58 14.48
CA ALA A 460 -12.98 -1.82 15.35
C ALA A 460 -12.37 -3.22 15.16
N VAL A 461 -13.21 -4.25 14.97
CA VAL A 461 -12.77 -5.62 14.66
C VAL A 461 -12.05 -5.68 13.33
N ILE A 462 -12.60 -5.05 12.29
CA ILE A 462 -11.97 -5.00 10.95
C ILE A 462 -10.63 -4.27 11.01
N ASN A 463 -10.58 -3.13 11.73
CA ASN A 463 -9.36 -2.36 11.90
C ASN A 463 -8.30 -3.14 12.68
N LEU A 464 -8.70 -3.89 13.72
CA LEU A 464 -7.80 -4.75 14.47
C LEU A 464 -7.26 -5.90 13.59
N TYR A 465 -8.11 -6.53 12.79
CA TYR A 465 -7.72 -7.55 11.84
C TYR A 465 -6.67 -7.02 10.84
N SER A 466 -6.93 -5.84 10.26
CA SER A 466 -6.00 -5.15 9.38
C SER A 466 -4.68 -4.80 10.08
N ALA A 467 -4.76 -4.23 11.30
CA ALA A 467 -3.59 -3.81 12.08
C ALA A 467 -2.70 -4.98 12.52
N LEU A 468 -3.26 -6.18 12.66
CA LEU A 468 -2.53 -7.42 12.95
C LEU A 468 -2.02 -8.12 11.68
N GLY A 469 -2.22 -7.52 10.50
CA GLY A 469 -1.76 -8.03 9.21
C GLY A 469 -2.62 -9.14 8.64
N GLY A 470 -3.93 -9.13 8.90
CA GLY A 470 -4.89 -10.10 8.38
C GLY A 470 -5.06 -10.04 6.86
N GLY A 471 -5.60 -11.12 6.26
CA GLY A 471 -5.87 -11.20 4.82
C GLY A 471 -4.63 -11.46 3.96
N ARG A 472 -3.62 -12.12 4.52
CA ARG A 472 -2.36 -12.46 3.83
C ARG A 472 -2.48 -13.66 2.89
N GLU A 473 -3.41 -14.57 3.14
CA GLU A 473 -3.63 -15.80 2.37
C GLU A 473 -4.62 -15.61 1.22
#